data_ec963c09bc128d000ed536fe35a52366
#
_entry.id   ec963c09bc128d000ed536fe35a52366
#
_cell.length_a   1.000
_cell.length_b   1.000
_cell.length_c   1.000
_cell.angle_alpha   90.00
_cell.angle_beta   90.00
_cell.angle_gamma   90.00
#
_symmetry.space_group_name_H-M   'P 1'
#
loop_
_entity.id
_entity.type
_entity.pdbx_description
1 polymer ?
#
loop_
_entity_poly.entity_id
_entity_poly.type
_entity_poly.pdbx_seq_one_letter_code
_entity_poly.pdbx_strand_id
1 'polypeptide(L)'
;MARQVLGALADHGVAGDVVRVVDHDVKPGVQIDMGDGDAWPRIRERMMKADILLVATPIWLGHTSSIAQRVLERLDAELSETDDEGRLRTFGKVGVVAVVGNEDGAHHVSAEVMQGLDDVGFSLPAGGAVYWVGRAMESVDYKDLDEPPEKVASTTKTLAANAAHLARLLRQHPYPPA
;
A
#
# COMPACT_ATOMS: atom_id res chain seq x y z
N MET A 1 5.66 0.15 -11.46
CA MET A 1 4.90 1.07 -10.60
C MET A 1 5.48 1.14 -9.18
N ALA A 2 5.50 0.10 -8.34
CA ALA A 2 6.00 0.19 -6.96
C ALA A 2 7.40 0.80 -6.84
N ARG A 3 8.36 0.34 -7.64
CA ARG A 3 9.72 0.91 -7.66
C ARG A 3 9.77 2.38 -8.11
N GLN A 4 8.85 2.79 -8.97
CA GLN A 4 8.71 4.19 -9.41
C GLN A 4 8.23 5.07 -8.24
N VAL A 5 7.23 4.60 -7.46
CA VAL A 5 6.78 5.30 -6.25
C VAL A 5 7.91 5.40 -5.22
N LEU A 6 8.68 4.32 -5.00
CA LEU A 6 9.84 4.35 -4.11
C LEU A 6 10.91 5.35 -4.57
N GLY A 7 11.18 5.42 -5.87
CA GLY A 7 12.10 6.43 -6.42
C GLY A 7 11.62 7.85 -6.14
N ALA A 8 10.33 8.13 -6.37
CA ALA A 8 9.75 9.43 -6.07
C ALA A 8 9.73 9.76 -4.56
N LEU A 9 9.54 8.77 -3.70
CA LEU A 9 9.65 8.95 -2.24
C LEU A 9 11.10 9.25 -1.81
N ALA A 10 12.09 8.65 -2.49
CA ALA A 10 13.50 8.92 -2.23
C ALA A 10 13.87 10.38 -2.50
N ASP A 11 13.26 11.05 -3.49
CA ASP A 11 13.42 12.48 -3.76
C ASP A 11 12.98 13.36 -2.57
N HIS A 12 12.14 12.78 -1.69
CA HIS A 12 11.70 13.41 -0.43
C HIS A 12 12.46 12.89 0.81
N GLY A 13 13.56 12.17 0.63
CA GLY A 13 14.38 11.63 1.74
C GLY A 13 13.71 10.45 2.46
N VAL A 14 12.77 9.76 1.82
CA VAL A 14 12.12 8.55 2.36
C VAL A 14 12.80 7.32 1.76
N ALA A 15 13.46 6.53 2.60
CA ALA A 15 14.02 5.24 2.20
C ALA A 15 12.96 4.14 2.33
N GLY A 16 13.02 3.15 1.46
CA GLY A 16 12.09 2.01 1.50
C GLY A 16 12.58 0.83 0.67
N ASP A 17 11.92 -0.29 0.82
CA ASP A 17 12.18 -1.50 0.05
C ASP A 17 10.86 -2.17 -0.40
N VAL A 18 10.97 -3.21 -1.22
CA VAL A 18 9.81 -3.95 -1.75
C VAL A 18 9.80 -5.36 -1.17
N VAL A 19 8.64 -5.76 -0.66
CA VAL A 19 8.32 -7.16 -0.38
C VAL A 19 7.39 -7.65 -1.49
N ARG A 20 7.83 -8.63 -2.26
CA ARG A 20 6.98 -9.30 -3.25
C ARG A 20 6.26 -10.46 -2.57
N VAL A 21 5.03 -10.21 -2.12
CA VAL A 21 4.30 -11.12 -1.21
C VAL A 21 4.10 -12.51 -1.81
N VAL A 22 3.94 -12.62 -3.13
CA VAL A 22 3.79 -13.92 -3.82
C VAL A 22 5.00 -14.84 -3.67
N ASP A 23 6.18 -14.32 -3.30
CA ASP A 23 7.40 -15.11 -3.06
C ASP A 23 7.46 -15.68 -1.63
N HIS A 24 6.42 -15.43 -0.83
CA HIS A 24 6.35 -15.83 0.57
C HIS A 24 5.08 -16.66 0.83
N ASP A 25 5.18 -17.66 1.68
CA ASP A 25 4.01 -18.44 2.13
C ASP A 25 3.23 -17.65 3.18
N VAL A 26 2.41 -16.69 2.72
CA VAL A 26 1.47 -15.96 3.58
C VAL A 26 0.18 -16.75 3.63
N LYS A 27 -0.11 -17.35 4.79
CA LYS A 27 -1.31 -18.15 4.99
C LYS A 27 -2.57 -17.28 5.00
N PRO A 28 -3.70 -17.77 4.48
CA PRO A 28 -4.99 -17.10 4.61
C PRO A 28 -5.42 -17.00 6.08
N GLY A 29 -6.15 -15.95 6.44
CA GLY A 29 -6.67 -15.74 7.78
C GLY A 29 -6.50 -14.30 8.26
N VAL A 30 -6.98 -14.02 9.47
CA VAL A 30 -7.09 -12.68 10.07
C VAL A 30 -6.31 -12.57 11.39
N GLN A 31 -5.37 -13.48 11.65
CA GLN A 31 -4.51 -13.44 12.85
C GLN A 31 -3.13 -12.91 12.53
N ILE A 32 -2.39 -12.43 13.53
CA ILE A 32 -0.99 -12.03 13.38
C ILE A 32 -0.12 -13.19 12.90
N ASP A 33 -0.39 -14.40 13.41
CA ASP A 33 0.31 -15.62 13.05
C ASP A 33 -0.72 -16.74 12.83
N MET A 34 -0.69 -17.35 11.65
CA MET A 34 -1.55 -18.50 11.29
C MET A 34 -0.85 -19.84 11.47
N GLY A 35 0.24 -19.88 12.22
CA GLY A 35 0.96 -21.10 12.59
C GLY A 35 2.14 -21.45 11.69
N ASP A 36 2.60 -22.67 11.80
CA ASP A 36 3.86 -23.14 11.20
C ASP A 36 4.02 -22.79 9.72
N GLY A 37 5.15 -22.16 9.39
CA GLY A 37 5.50 -21.76 8.03
C GLY A 37 4.86 -20.45 7.54
N ASP A 38 4.02 -19.78 8.35
CA ASP A 38 3.44 -18.49 7.96
C ASP A 38 4.51 -17.40 7.87
N ALA A 39 4.66 -16.82 6.69
CA ALA A 39 5.65 -15.77 6.47
C ALA A 39 5.16 -14.37 6.90
N TRP A 40 3.85 -14.22 7.18
CA TRP A 40 3.27 -12.92 7.51
C TRP A 40 3.89 -12.25 8.74
N PRO A 41 4.18 -12.92 9.87
CA PRO A 41 4.74 -12.25 11.04
C PRO A 41 6.00 -11.44 10.73
N ARG A 42 6.89 -11.97 9.86
CA ARG A 42 8.11 -11.25 9.44
C ARG A 42 7.83 -10.09 8.49
N ILE A 43 6.85 -10.24 7.61
CA ILE A 43 6.41 -9.16 6.71
C ILE A 43 5.78 -8.04 7.55
N ARG A 44 4.88 -8.39 8.47
CA ARG A 44 4.24 -7.47 9.41
C ARG A 44 5.27 -6.68 10.24
N GLU A 45 6.29 -7.36 10.78
CA GLU A 45 7.34 -6.69 11.56
C GLU A 45 8.04 -5.58 10.74
N ARG A 46 8.32 -5.83 9.46
CA ARG A 46 8.91 -4.81 8.56
C ARG A 46 7.94 -3.67 8.29
N MET A 47 6.67 -3.99 8.02
CA MET A 47 5.60 -3.02 7.81
C MET A 47 5.43 -2.11 9.04
N MET A 48 5.40 -2.69 10.24
CA MET A 48 5.21 -1.93 11.48
C MET A 48 6.39 -1.01 11.83
N LYS A 49 7.59 -1.26 11.27
CA LYS A 49 8.76 -0.36 11.39
C LYS A 49 8.73 0.80 10.40
N ALA A 50 7.91 0.73 9.36
CA ALA A 50 7.81 1.78 8.34
C ALA A 50 6.77 2.85 8.73
N ASP A 51 7.00 4.08 8.27
CA ASP A 51 6.04 5.18 8.42
C ASP A 51 5.03 5.21 7.27
N ILE A 52 5.37 4.62 6.12
CA ILE A 52 4.54 4.59 4.92
C ILE A 52 4.42 3.15 4.41
N LEU A 53 3.20 2.67 4.22
CA LEU A 53 2.89 1.41 3.56
C LEU A 53 2.37 1.69 2.15
N LEU A 54 3.06 1.18 1.14
CA LEU A 54 2.57 1.15 -0.23
C LEU A 54 2.04 -0.25 -0.55
N VAL A 55 0.75 -0.36 -0.84
CA VAL A 55 0.16 -1.58 -1.40
C VAL A 55 0.14 -1.45 -2.93
N ALA A 56 0.86 -2.34 -3.61
CA ALA A 56 0.90 -2.38 -5.07
C ALA A 56 0.27 -3.69 -5.57
N THR A 57 -0.71 -3.58 -6.45
CA THR A 57 -1.48 -4.74 -6.95
C THR A 57 -1.81 -4.62 -8.44
N PRO A 58 -1.87 -5.73 -9.18
CA PRO A 58 -2.50 -5.73 -10.50
C PRO A 58 -4.03 -5.65 -10.37
N ILE A 59 -4.68 -5.32 -11.50
CA ILE A 59 -6.11 -5.51 -11.69
C ILE A 59 -6.32 -6.89 -12.32
N TRP A 60 -7.20 -7.69 -11.73
CA TRP A 60 -7.63 -8.97 -12.29
C TRP A 60 -9.15 -9.08 -12.24
N LEU A 61 -9.80 -9.13 -13.41
CA LEU A 61 -11.25 -9.13 -13.55
C LEU A 61 -11.93 -7.94 -12.83
N GLY A 62 -11.28 -6.77 -12.91
CA GLY A 62 -11.76 -5.55 -12.27
C GLY A 62 -11.51 -5.43 -10.76
N HIS A 63 -10.87 -6.41 -10.12
CA HIS A 63 -10.63 -6.49 -8.67
C HIS A 63 -9.16 -6.53 -8.30
N THR A 64 -8.85 -6.42 -7.00
CA THR A 64 -7.52 -6.68 -6.46
C THR A 64 -7.10 -8.13 -6.74
N SER A 65 -5.80 -8.36 -6.84
CA SER A 65 -5.30 -9.74 -6.88
C SER A 65 -5.60 -10.46 -5.56
N SER A 66 -5.77 -11.78 -5.61
CA SER A 66 -5.94 -12.61 -4.40
C SER A 66 -4.81 -12.45 -3.39
N ILE A 67 -3.60 -12.12 -3.86
CA ILE A 67 -2.43 -11.86 -3.00
C ILE A 67 -2.60 -10.53 -2.26
N ALA A 68 -3.07 -9.47 -2.94
CA ALA A 68 -3.35 -8.19 -2.29
C ALA A 68 -4.54 -8.32 -1.32
N GLN A 69 -5.59 -9.03 -1.72
CA GLN A 69 -6.72 -9.33 -0.84
C GLN A 69 -6.26 -10.06 0.43
N ARG A 70 -5.38 -11.04 0.29
CA ARG A 70 -4.80 -11.75 1.44
C ARG A 70 -4.02 -10.80 2.37
N VAL A 71 -3.29 -9.83 1.82
CA VAL A 71 -2.61 -8.81 2.65
C VAL A 71 -3.63 -8.00 3.44
N LEU A 72 -4.73 -7.56 2.83
CA LEU A 72 -5.80 -6.82 3.52
C LEU A 72 -6.43 -7.67 4.63
N GLU A 73 -6.76 -8.95 4.35
CA GLU A 73 -7.27 -9.87 5.38
C GLU A 73 -6.30 -10.07 6.55
N ARG A 74 -4.99 -10.13 6.25
CA ARG A 74 -3.96 -10.26 7.30
C ARG A 74 -3.77 -8.98 8.11
N LEU A 75 -4.07 -7.81 7.53
CA LEU A 75 -4.06 -6.52 8.23
C LEU A 75 -5.22 -6.38 9.22
N ASP A 76 -6.30 -7.14 9.09
CA ASP A 76 -7.43 -7.15 10.03
C ASP A 76 -6.98 -7.39 11.50
N ALA A 77 -5.92 -8.16 11.69
CA ALA A 77 -5.33 -8.39 13.01
C ALA A 77 -4.89 -7.09 13.73
N GLU A 78 -4.58 -6.03 12.99
CA GLU A 78 -4.15 -4.75 13.56
C GLU A 78 -5.26 -4.05 14.35
N LEU A 79 -6.53 -4.38 14.11
CA LEU A 79 -7.67 -3.85 14.87
C LEU A 79 -7.64 -4.22 16.36
N SER A 80 -6.89 -5.25 16.74
CA SER A 80 -6.71 -5.69 18.11
C SER A 80 -5.37 -5.24 18.72
N GLU A 81 -4.53 -4.55 17.97
CA GLU A 81 -3.19 -4.15 18.37
C GLU A 81 -3.13 -2.67 18.73
N THR A 82 -3.06 -2.37 20.02
CA THR A 82 -2.98 -1.00 20.53
C THR A 82 -1.62 -0.68 21.16
N ASP A 83 -1.33 0.60 21.27
CA ASP A 83 -0.23 1.12 22.07
C ASP A 83 -0.67 1.37 23.55
N ASP A 84 0.25 1.89 24.36
CA ASP A 84 0.01 2.16 25.78
C ASP A 84 -1.05 3.26 26.02
N GLU A 85 -1.42 4.02 24.99
CA GLU A 85 -2.44 5.07 25.02
C GLU A 85 -3.79 4.63 24.44
N GLY A 86 -3.92 3.33 24.09
CA GLY A 86 -5.13 2.72 23.53
C GLY A 86 -5.34 2.95 22.03
N ARG A 87 -4.42 3.65 21.34
CA ARG A 87 -4.52 3.88 19.89
C ARG A 87 -4.11 2.63 19.12
N LEU A 88 -4.71 2.38 17.96
CA LEU A 88 -4.20 1.35 17.06
C LEU A 88 -2.73 1.62 16.70
N ARG A 89 -1.91 0.58 16.69
CA ARG A 89 -0.47 0.68 16.37
C ARG A 89 -0.19 1.13 14.93
N THR A 90 -1.18 1.13 14.07
CA THR A 90 -1.19 1.65 12.71
C THR A 90 -1.46 3.17 12.66
N PHE A 91 -2.04 3.76 13.70
CA PHE A 91 -2.21 5.21 13.79
C PHE A 91 -0.85 5.91 13.67
N GLY A 92 -0.82 7.00 12.93
CA GLY A 92 0.42 7.69 12.62
C GLY A 92 1.19 7.13 11.41
N LYS A 93 0.73 6.04 10.81
CA LYS A 93 1.27 5.50 9.55
C LYS A 93 0.43 5.93 8.36
N VAL A 94 1.08 6.09 7.21
CA VAL A 94 0.45 6.53 5.96
C VAL A 94 0.26 5.33 5.03
N GLY A 95 -0.95 5.18 4.49
CA GLY A 95 -1.28 4.20 3.46
C GLY A 95 -1.34 4.83 2.07
N VAL A 96 -0.71 4.22 1.06
CA VAL A 96 -0.78 4.63 -0.34
C VAL A 96 -0.93 3.42 -1.26
N VAL A 97 -1.47 3.64 -2.45
CA VAL A 97 -1.86 2.56 -3.35
C VAL A 97 -1.26 2.75 -4.75
N ALA A 98 -0.77 1.67 -5.35
CA ALA A 98 -0.34 1.66 -6.74
C ALA A 98 -1.02 0.49 -7.49
N VAL A 99 -1.75 0.81 -8.56
CA VAL A 99 -2.52 -0.17 -9.32
C VAL A 99 -2.05 -0.22 -10.76
N VAL A 100 -1.86 -1.42 -11.29
CA VAL A 100 -1.44 -1.64 -12.68
C VAL A 100 -2.31 -2.70 -13.32
N GLY A 101 -2.81 -2.41 -14.50
CA GLY A 101 -3.51 -3.39 -15.33
C GLY A 101 -3.57 -2.92 -16.79
N ASN A 102 -4.00 -3.79 -17.67
CA ASN A 102 -4.39 -3.49 -19.04
C ASN A 102 -5.89 -3.73 -19.25
N GLU A 103 -6.66 -3.69 -18.17
CA GLU A 103 -8.11 -3.80 -18.13
C GLU A 103 -8.70 -2.70 -17.22
N ASP A 104 -10.00 -2.49 -17.29
CA ASP A 104 -10.71 -1.51 -16.46
C ASP A 104 -10.76 -1.95 -14.99
N GLY A 105 -11.03 -1.01 -14.07
CA GLY A 105 -11.18 -1.30 -12.63
C GLY A 105 -10.22 -0.58 -11.70
N ALA A 106 -9.32 0.29 -12.19
CA ALA A 106 -8.31 0.93 -11.35
C ALA A 106 -8.90 1.74 -10.18
N HIS A 107 -10.01 2.46 -10.40
CA HIS A 107 -10.68 3.21 -9.33
C HIS A 107 -11.32 2.27 -8.31
N HIS A 108 -11.95 1.19 -8.76
CA HIS A 108 -12.53 0.18 -7.88
C HIS A 108 -11.45 -0.46 -7.00
N VAL A 109 -10.39 -0.97 -7.61
CA VAL A 109 -9.25 -1.58 -6.88
C VAL A 109 -8.60 -0.59 -5.92
N SER A 110 -8.41 0.67 -6.33
CA SER A 110 -7.86 1.69 -5.45
C SER A 110 -8.77 1.94 -4.25
N ALA A 111 -10.09 2.00 -4.46
CA ALA A 111 -11.08 2.21 -3.41
C ALA A 111 -11.10 1.05 -2.41
N GLU A 112 -11.10 -0.21 -2.89
CA GLU A 112 -11.04 -1.41 -2.04
C GLU A 112 -9.81 -1.39 -1.13
N VAL A 113 -8.63 -1.12 -1.69
CA VAL A 113 -7.39 -1.10 -0.92
C VAL A 113 -7.34 0.09 0.05
N MET A 114 -7.75 1.28 -0.40
CA MET A 114 -7.76 2.47 0.45
C MET A 114 -8.74 2.32 1.62
N GLN A 115 -9.93 1.77 1.37
CA GLN A 115 -10.89 1.50 2.44
C GLN A 115 -10.32 0.51 3.47
N GLY A 116 -9.74 -0.61 3.02
CA GLY A 116 -9.14 -1.57 3.93
C GLY A 116 -7.97 -1.00 4.75
N LEU A 117 -7.17 -0.11 4.16
CA LEU A 117 -6.09 0.59 4.89
C LEU A 117 -6.64 1.58 5.91
N ASP A 118 -7.69 2.35 5.56
CA ASP A 118 -8.36 3.28 6.47
C ASP A 118 -8.99 2.55 7.66
N ASP A 119 -9.73 1.47 7.39
CA ASP A 119 -10.39 0.66 8.42
C ASP A 119 -9.41 0.11 9.46
N VAL A 120 -8.20 -0.25 9.05
CA VAL A 120 -7.17 -0.73 9.99
C VAL A 120 -6.24 0.39 10.50
N GLY A 121 -6.62 1.66 10.32
CA GLY A 121 -6.02 2.81 11.00
C GLY A 121 -4.89 3.53 10.26
N PHE A 122 -4.63 3.25 8.98
CA PHE A 122 -3.68 4.05 8.20
C PHE A 122 -4.31 5.37 7.74
N SER A 123 -3.56 6.46 7.84
CA SER A 123 -3.97 7.75 7.28
C SER A 123 -3.71 7.81 5.78
N LEU A 124 -4.69 8.25 5.00
CA LEU A 124 -4.59 8.35 3.55
C LEU A 124 -4.26 9.79 3.12
N PRO A 125 -3.18 10.04 2.37
CA PRO A 125 -2.87 11.38 1.89
C PRO A 125 -3.75 11.76 0.70
N ALA A 126 -3.95 13.06 0.48
CA ALA A 126 -4.57 13.55 -0.75
C ALA A 126 -3.78 13.05 -1.97
N GLY A 127 -4.47 12.47 -2.96
CA GLY A 127 -3.82 11.84 -4.11
C GLY A 127 -3.01 10.58 -3.77
N GLY A 128 -3.42 9.85 -2.73
CA GLY A 128 -2.73 8.65 -2.21
C GLY A 128 -2.80 7.41 -3.10
N ALA A 129 -3.37 7.50 -4.30
CA ALA A 129 -3.38 6.42 -5.28
C ALA A 129 -2.76 6.85 -6.61
N VAL A 130 -1.99 5.96 -7.21
CA VAL A 130 -1.51 6.06 -8.59
C VAL A 130 -1.86 4.80 -9.34
N TYR A 131 -2.31 4.92 -10.58
CA TYR A 131 -2.65 3.78 -11.40
C TYR A 131 -2.30 3.97 -12.87
N TRP A 132 -2.21 2.83 -13.57
CA TRP A 132 -2.11 2.77 -15.01
C TRP A 132 -2.94 1.59 -15.53
N VAL A 133 -3.75 1.83 -16.52
CA VAL A 133 -4.58 0.81 -17.20
C VAL A 133 -4.28 0.69 -18.68
N GLY A 134 -3.34 1.50 -19.17
CA GLY A 134 -2.99 1.56 -20.57
C GLY A 134 -4.17 1.98 -21.43
N ARG A 135 -4.30 1.31 -22.55
CA ARG A 135 -5.51 1.21 -23.33
C ARG A 135 -6.18 -0.10 -22.92
N ALA A 136 -7.20 -0.02 -22.12
CA ALA A 136 -7.89 -1.16 -21.57
C ALA A 136 -8.19 -2.21 -22.66
N MET A 137 -7.91 -3.49 -22.38
CA MET A 137 -8.04 -4.65 -23.26
C MET A 137 -7.00 -4.75 -24.39
N GLU A 138 -5.99 -3.88 -24.43
CA GLU A 138 -4.81 -4.08 -25.31
C GLU A 138 -3.74 -4.97 -24.63
N SER A 139 -2.82 -5.50 -25.43
CA SER A 139 -1.81 -6.47 -24.96
C SER A 139 -0.52 -5.83 -24.43
N VAL A 140 -0.49 -4.51 -24.22
CA VAL A 140 0.72 -3.80 -23.72
C VAL A 140 0.68 -3.76 -22.21
N ASP A 141 1.72 -4.26 -21.57
CA ASP A 141 1.90 -4.17 -20.12
C ASP A 141 2.70 -2.93 -19.72
N TYR A 142 2.47 -2.44 -18.51
CA TYR A 142 3.23 -1.29 -17.97
C TYR A 142 4.75 -1.50 -17.96
N LYS A 143 5.22 -2.73 -17.77
CA LYS A 143 6.63 -3.10 -17.76
C LYS A 143 7.30 -3.01 -19.14
N ASP A 144 6.49 -3.02 -20.22
CA ASP A 144 6.94 -3.01 -21.60
C ASP A 144 7.03 -1.57 -22.17
N LEU A 145 6.67 -0.57 -21.37
CA LEU A 145 6.84 0.85 -21.72
C LEU A 145 8.29 1.27 -21.53
N ASP A 146 8.84 2.01 -22.49
CA ASP A 146 10.19 2.59 -22.39
C ASP A 146 10.32 3.56 -21.22
N GLU A 147 9.24 4.33 -20.96
CA GLU A 147 9.14 5.27 -19.84
C GLU A 147 7.71 5.36 -19.30
N PRO A 148 7.53 5.74 -18.03
CA PRO A 148 6.21 5.98 -17.49
C PRO A 148 5.49 7.11 -18.23
N PRO A 149 4.19 6.96 -18.60
CA PRO A 149 3.43 8.05 -19.17
C PRO A 149 3.47 9.30 -18.29
N GLU A 150 3.55 10.49 -18.90
CA GLU A 150 3.69 11.76 -18.19
C GLU A 150 2.66 11.94 -17.07
N LYS A 151 1.41 11.57 -17.32
CA LYS A 151 0.33 11.66 -16.32
C LYS A 151 0.60 10.76 -15.12
N VAL A 152 1.08 9.54 -15.35
CA VAL A 152 1.42 8.60 -14.26
C VAL A 152 2.63 9.11 -13.48
N ALA A 153 3.65 9.62 -14.17
CA ALA A 153 4.83 10.19 -13.53
C ALA A 153 4.47 11.42 -12.66
N SER A 154 3.62 12.32 -13.17
CA SER A 154 3.13 13.49 -12.43
C SER A 154 2.31 13.09 -11.21
N THR A 155 1.38 12.14 -11.35
CA THR A 155 0.58 11.64 -10.22
C THR A 155 1.47 10.96 -9.17
N THR A 156 2.48 10.19 -9.60
CA THR A 156 3.45 9.56 -8.68
C THR A 156 4.21 10.59 -7.85
N LYS A 157 4.65 11.70 -8.46
CA LYS A 157 5.33 12.79 -7.75
C LYS A 157 4.43 13.43 -6.70
N THR A 158 3.17 13.69 -7.04
CA THR A 158 2.17 14.26 -6.11
C THR A 158 1.93 13.29 -4.94
N LEU A 159 1.70 12.01 -5.21
CA LEU A 159 1.53 10.97 -4.20
C LEU A 159 2.73 10.94 -3.23
N ALA A 160 3.94 10.90 -3.76
CA ALA A 160 5.16 10.83 -2.94
C ALA A 160 5.34 12.07 -2.05
N ALA A 161 5.13 13.26 -2.60
CA ALA A 161 5.21 14.51 -1.85
C ALA A 161 4.19 14.56 -0.70
N ASN A 162 2.94 14.22 -0.99
CA ASN A 162 1.86 14.24 0.00
C ASN A 162 2.03 13.14 1.07
N ALA A 163 2.44 11.93 0.68
CA ALA A 163 2.69 10.84 1.62
C ALA A 163 3.85 11.17 2.55
N ALA A 164 4.97 11.67 2.02
CA ALA A 164 6.11 12.09 2.83
C ALA A 164 5.77 13.27 3.76
N HIS A 165 4.96 14.23 3.30
CA HIS A 165 4.48 15.33 4.13
C HIS A 165 3.62 14.82 5.28
N LEU A 166 2.61 14.00 4.99
CA LEU A 166 1.68 13.47 5.99
C LEU A 166 2.41 12.61 7.02
N ALA A 167 3.31 11.74 6.59
CA ALA A 167 4.08 10.89 7.51
C ALA A 167 4.92 11.73 8.49
N ARG A 168 5.57 12.81 8.03
CA ARG A 168 6.30 13.73 8.91
C ARG A 168 5.37 14.46 9.89
N LEU A 169 4.21 14.91 9.40
CA LEU A 169 3.21 15.61 10.21
C LEU A 169 2.72 14.69 11.35
N LEU A 170 2.35 13.46 11.04
CA LEU A 170 1.87 12.49 12.02
C LEU A 170 2.93 12.09 13.05
N ARG A 171 4.20 12.05 12.66
CA ARG A 171 5.30 11.83 13.62
C ARG A 171 5.47 12.99 14.60
N GLN A 172 5.24 14.23 14.15
CA GLN A 172 5.34 15.43 14.99
C GLN A 172 4.08 15.68 15.82
N HIS A 173 2.94 15.31 15.29
CA HIS A 173 1.63 15.52 15.86
C HIS A 173 0.81 14.22 15.79
N PRO A 174 1.06 13.26 16.69
CA PRO A 174 0.34 11.99 16.71
C PRO A 174 -1.15 12.19 17.01
N TYR A 175 -1.96 11.24 16.63
CA TYR A 175 -3.37 11.21 17.02
C TYR A 175 -3.53 11.25 18.53
N PRO A 176 -4.64 11.80 19.05
CA PRO A 176 -4.91 11.81 20.50
C PRO A 176 -5.05 10.38 21.02
N PRO A 177 -4.90 10.18 22.34
CA PRO A 177 -5.27 8.92 23.01
C PRO A 177 -6.72 8.53 22.70
N ALA A 178 -6.99 7.22 22.67
CA ALA A 178 -8.33 6.67 22.44
C ALA A 178 -9.22 6.78 23.69
#